data_ebef40b8cb763f76cd982ee4df169124
#
_entry.id   ebef40b8cb763f76cd982ee4df169124
#
_cell.length_a   1.000
_cell.length_b   1.000
_cell.length_c   1.000
_cell.angle_alpha   90.00
_cell.angle_beta   90.00
_cell.angle_gamma   90.00
#
_symmetry.space_group_name_H-M   'P 1'
#
loop_
_entity.id
_entity.type
_entity.pdbx_description
1 polymer ?
#
loop_
_entity_poly.entity_id
_entity_poly.type
_entity_poly.pdbx_seq_one_letter_code
_entity_poly.pdbx_strand_id
1 'polypeptide(L)'
;MRWVKYTLFFLNNFLLLVNAQDFSVGTWRDHLPYSEFNQIVEVGNFFYAASPYSLLEFDNSNNEITKLSTVNGLSEIGISCIAANNSHQSLLIAYNSSNLDLIKNGEITNISTIFNSSIIGDKSIYSLYSHSKYIYACTGFGIVVIDIERKEIKDTYILGNNNS
;
A
#
# COMPACT_ATOMS: atom_id res chain seq x y z
N MET A 1 -56.43 31.80 0.16
CA MET A 1 -55.23 31.87 -0.73
C MET A 1 -53.88 32.14 -0.01
N ARG A 2 -53.86 32.66 1.22
CA ARG A 2 -52.59 32.92 1.99
C ARG A 2 -51.98 31.64 2.63
N TRP A 3 -52.78 30.67 3.02
CA TRP A 3 -52.34 29.42 3.68
C TRP A 3 -51.60 28.46 2.76
N VAL A 4 -51.92 28.40 1.47
CA VAL A 4 -51.25 27.54 0.47
C VAL A 4 -49.79 27.96 0.25
N LYS A 5 -49.46 29.25 0.36
CA LYS A 5 -48.10 29.75 0.18
C LYS A 5 -47.17 29.32 1.32
N TYR A 6 -47.63 29.23 2.56
CA TYR A 6 -46.85 28.80 3.71
C TYR A 6 -46.63 27.28 3.69
N THR A 7 -47.60 26.49 3.24
CA THR A 7 -47.45 25.04 3.09
C THR A 7 -46.43 24.68 2.01
N LEU A 8 -46.38 25.41 0.90
CA LEU A 8 -45.38 25.22 -0.15
C LEU A 8 -44.00 25.62 0.29
N PHE A 9 -43.88 26.67 1.11
CA PHE A 9 -42.58 27.11 1.65
C PHE A 9 -42.01 26.11 2.64
N PHE A 10 -42.82 25.50 3.51
CA PHE A 10 -42.43 24.44 4.43
C PHE A 10 -42.04 23.14 3.71
N LEU A 11 -42.76 22.78 2.66
CA LEU A 11 -42.47 21.59 1.85
C LEU A 11 -41.13 21.72 1.10
N ASN A 12 -40.79 22.92 0.62
CA ASN A 12 -39.55 23.18 -0.08
C ASN A 12 -38.34 23.18 0.86
N ASN A 13 -38.49 23.58 2.12
CA ASN A 13 -37.43 23.49 3.12
C ASN A 13 -37.21 22.07 3.64
N PHE A 14 -38.20 21.20 3.62
CA PHE A 14 -38.08 19.80 4.04
C PHE A 14 -37.32 18.95 3.00
N LEU A 15 -37.37 19.30 1.72
CA LEU A 15 -36.66 18.62 0.63
C LEU A 15 -35.14 18.89 0.63
N LEU A 16 -34.63 19.90 1.36
CA LEU A 16 -33.23 20.24 1.43
C LEU A 16 -32.44 19.45 2.52
N LEU A 17 -33.14 18.65 3.34
CA LEU A 17 -32.54 17.94 4.47
C LEU A 17 -32.16 16.47 4.18
N VAL A 18 -32.33 15.99 2.94
CA VAL A 18 -32.18 14.54 2.63
C VAL A 18 -30.79 14.16 2.08
N ASN A 19 -29.84 15.07 1.96
CA ASN A 19 -28.53 14.80 1.40
C ASN A 19 -27.41 14.74 2.45
N ALA A 20 -27.64 14.25 3.64
CA ALA A 20 -26.65 14.27 4.73
C ALA A 20 -26.11 12.89 5.14
N GLN A 21 -26.25 11.84 4.35
CA GLN A 21 -25.56 10.58 4.62
C GLN A 21 -25.08 9.92 3.33
N ASP A 22 -23.87 10.27 2.93
CA ASP A 22 -23.18 9.70 1.78
C ASP A 22 -22.53 8.32 2.06
N PHE A 23 -22.78 7.74 3.25
CA PHE A 23 -22.08 6.52 3.69
C PHE A 23 -23.00 5.53 4.38
N SER A 24 -22.96 4.28 3.91
CA SER A 24 -23.65 3.18 4.58
C SER A 24 -23.05 2.91 5.97
N VAL A 25 -23.91 2.73 6.96
CA VAL A 25 -23.52 2.34 8.31
C VAL A 25 -22.81 0.98 8.24
N GLY A 26 -21.57 0.90 8.79
CA GLY A 26 -20.77 -0.35 8.80
C GLY A 26 -19.64 -0.40 7.77
N THR A 27 -19.41 0.65 6.97
CA THR A 27 -18.21 0.76 6.15
C THR A 27 -17.02 1.25 6.96
N TRP A 28 -15.96 0.45 6.96
CA TRP A 28 -14.68 0.88 7.54
C TRP A 28 -14.02 1.93 6.64
N ARG A 29 -13.42 2.92 7.27
CA ARG A 29 -12.60 3.94 6.61
C ARG A 29 -11.29 4.08 7.31
N ASP A 30 -10.25 4.29 6.54
CA ASP A 30 -9.01 4.78 7.10
C ASP A 30 -9.05 6.32 7.27
N HIS A 31 -8.26 6.80 8.21
CA HIS A 31 -7.99 8.21 8.42
C HIS A 31 -6.48 8.49 8.30
N LEU A 32 -5.81 7.72 7.43
CA LEU A 32 -4.38 7.88 7.20
C LEU A 32 -4.10 9.21 6.50
N PRO A 33 -2.96 9.85 6.81
CA PRO A 33 -2.52 11.02 6.09
C PRO A 33 -2.03 10.60 4.70
N TYR A 34 -2.78 10.97 3.65
CA TYR A 34 -2.36 10.83 2.26
C TYR A 34 -1.64 12.10 1.82
N SER A 35 -0.47 12.33 2.42
CA SER A 35 0.41 13.48 2.20
C SER A 35 1.86 13.07 2.43
N GLU A 36 2.80 13.94 2.11
CA GLU A 36 4.23 13.73 2.36
C GLU A 36 4.78 12.48 1.66
N PHE A 37 4.31 12.24 0.42
CA PHE A 37 4.83 11.16 -0.40
C PHE A 37 6.31 11.38 -0.68
N ASN A 38 7.14 10.39 -0.37
CA ASN A 38 8.59 10.43 -0.50
C ASN A 38 9.15 9.43 -1.51
N GLN A 39 8.31 8.52 -2.02
CA GLN A 39 8.68 7.54 -3.02
C GLN A 39 7.58 7.44 -4.07
N ILE A 40 7.98 7.27 -5.32
CA ILE A 40 7.08 7.02 -6.44
C ILE A 40 7.70 6.00 -7.38
N VAL A 41 6.90 5.05 -7.84
CA VAL A 41 7.30 4.04 -8.82
C VAL A 41 6.17 3.82 -9.83
N GLU A 42 6.53 3.34 -11.02
CA GLU A 42 5.61 3.02 -12.10
C GLU A 42 5.55 1.50 -12.32
N VAL A 43 4.34 0.96 -12.42
CA VAL A 43 4.07 -0.44 -12.76
C VAL A 43 3.02 -0.48 -13.88
N GLY A 44 3.44 -0.69 -15.11
CA GLY A 44 2.55 -0.63 -16.26
C GLY A 44 1.87 0.73 -16.41
N ASN A 45 0.54 0.78 -16.31
CA ASN A 45 -0.22 2.02 -16.37
C ASN A 45 -0.46 2.67 -15.00
N PHE A 46 0.05 2.09 -13.94
CA PHE A 46 -0.17 2.57 -12.57
C PHE A 46 1.06 3.27 -12.02
N PHE A 47 0.84 4.39 -11.36
CA PHE A 47 1.84 5.03 -10.51
C PHE A 47 1.48 4.80 -9.05
N TYR A 48 2.45 4.34 -8.28
CA TYR A 48 2.31 4.13 -6.84
C TYR A 48 3.13 5.16 -6.10
N ALA A 49 2.47 5.98 -5.28
CA ALA A 49 3.14 6.94 -4.41
C ALA A 49 3.02 6.48 -2.95
N ALA A 50 4.16 6.31 -2.28
CA ALA A 50 4.23 5.90 -0.89
C ALA A 50 4.64 7.04 0.02
N SER A 51 3.97 7.11 1.17
CA SER A 51 4.39 7.84 2.37
C SER A 51 4.67 6.84 3.48
N PRO A 52 5.24 7.27 4.62
CA PRO A 52 5.43 6.36 5.77
C PRO A 52 4.14 5.71 6.28
N TYR A 53 2.96 6.25 5.95
CA TYR A 53 1.69 5.81 6.52
C TYR A 53 0.68 5.30 5.50
N SER A 54 0.88 5.58 4.22
CA SER A 54 -0.15 5.34 3.20
C SER A 54 0.45 5.08 1.83
N LEU A 55 -0.30 4.37 1.00
CA LEU A 55 0.00 4.13 -0.40
C LEU A 55 -1.14 4.67 -1.25
N LEU A 56 -0.78 5.36 -2.32
CA LEU A 56 -1.71 5.86 -3.31
C LEU A 56 -1.41 5.21 -4.66
N GLU A 57 -2.43 4.67 -5.31
CA GLU A 57 -2.39 4.15 -6.67
C GLU A 57 -3.08 5.16 -7.60
N PHE A 58 -2.41 5.55 -8.66
CA PHE A 58 -2.97 6.36 -9.73
C PHE A 58 -2.97 5.56 -11.03
N ASP A 59 -4.16 5.32 -11.58
CA ASP A 59 -4.34 4.70 -12.89
C ASP A 59 -4.32 5.77 -13.98
N ASN A 60 -3.25 5.77 -14.77
CA ASN A 60 -3.04 6.74 -15.84
C ASN A 60 -3.99 6.53 -17.05
N SER A 61 -4.69 5.39 -17.12
CA SER A 61 -5.61 5.09 -18.24
C SER A 61 -6.96 5.78 -18.10
N ASN A 62 -7.44 5.96 -16.86
CA ASN A 62 -8.75 6.55 -16.55
C ASN A 62 -8.67 7.77 -15.61
N ASN A 63 -7.43 8.15 -15.17
CA ASN A 63 -7.18 9.21 -14.19
C ASN A 63 -7.82 8.95 -12.81
N GLU A 64 -7.97 7.68 -12.42
CA GLU A 64 -8.53 7.30 -11.13
C GLU A 64 -7.46 7.22 -10.06
N ILE A 65 -7.81 7.66 -8.84
CA ILE A 65 -6.95 7.59 -7.66
C ILE A 65 -7.55 6.64 -6.66
N THR A 66 -6.81 5.59 -6.31
CA THR A 66 -7.19 4.64 -5.26
C THR A 66 -6.27 4.79 -4.06
N LYS A 67 -6.87 4.90 -2.88
CA LYS A 67 -6.15 4.89 -1.60
C LYS A 67 -6.00 3.45 -1.13
N LEU A 68 -4.77 3.01 -0.93
CA LEU A 68 -4.46 1.67 -0.44
C LEU A 68 -4.05 1.73 1.04
N SER A 69 -4.71 0.92 1.85
CA SER A 69 -4.50 0.82 3.29
C SER A 69 -4.82 -0.58 3.80
N THR A 70 -4.71 -0.80 5.10
CA THR A 70 -5.12 -2.07 5.72
C THR A 70 -6.62 -2.37 5.59
N VAL A 71 -7.45 -1.36 5.33
CA VAL A 71 -8.89 -1.55 5.09
C VAL A 71 -9.16 -2.24 3.77
N ASN A 72 -8.30 -2.04 2.77
CA ASN A 72 -8.44 -2.62 1.44
C ASN A 72 -7.30 -3.58 1.06
N GLY A 73 -6.66 -4.19 2.06
CA GLY A 73 -5.87 -5.40 1.89
C GLY A 73 -4.38 -5.31 2.16
N LEU A 74 -3.80 -4.12 2.40
CA LEU A 74 -2.42 -4.05 2.87
C LEU A 74 -2.28 -4.72 4.24
N SER A 75 -1.17 -5.42 4.46
CA SER A 75 -0.96 -6.17 5.71
C SER A 75 -0.67 -5.27 6.90
N GLU A 76 -0.02 -4.12 6.68
CA GLU A 76 0.45 -3.25 7.76
C GLU A 76 0.40 -1.76 7.38
N ILE A 77 0.62 -0.93 8.38
CA ILE A 77 0.98 0.50 8.26
C ILE A 77 2.49 0.62 8.47
N GLY A 78 3.10 1.68 7.95
CA GLY A 78 4.53 1.92 8.18
C GLY A 78 5.39 1.41 7.03
N ILE A 79 5.18 1.99 5.84
CA ILE A 79 5.95 1.67 4.65
C ILE A 79 7.37 2.23 4.79
N SER A 80 8.38 1.36 4.64
CA SER A 80 9.79 1.75 4.60
C SER A 80 10.24 2.08 3.19
N CYS A 81 9.99 1.20 2.23
CA CYS A 81 10.31 1.41 0.83
C CYS A 81 9.43 0.59 -0.11
N ILE A 82 9.38 1.01 -1.38
CA ILE A 82 8.65 0.33 -2.45
C ILE A 82 9.54 0.11 -3.66
N ALA A 83 9.29 -0.94 -4.43
CA ALA A 83 9.95 -1.18 -5.70
C ALA A 83 9.01 -1.76 -6.74
N ALA A 84 9.08 -1.23 -7.97
CA ALA A 84 8.37 -1.77 -9.13
C ALA A 84 9.18 -2.89 -9.81
N ASN A 85 8.49 -3.91 -10.26
CA ASN A 85 9.02 -4.88 -11.21
C ASN A 85 8.17 -4.85 -12.49
N ASN A 86 8.60 -4.09 -13.46
CA ASN A 86 7.87 -3.89 -14.70
C ASN A 86 7.82 -5.15 -15.58
N SER A 87 8.82 -6.04 -15.48
CA SER A 87 8.82 -7.32 -16.22
C SER A 87 7.67 -8.24 -15.80
N HIS A 88 7.23 -8.14 -14.55
CA HIS A 88 6.17 -8.97 -13.97
C HIS A 88 4.94 -8.17 -13.55
N GLN A 89 4.87 -6.89 -13.93
CA GLN A 89 3.74 -5.99 -13.61
C GLN A 89 3.38 -6.07 -12.12
N SER A 90 4.36 -5.86 -11.24
CA SER A 90 4.19 -6.01 -9.80
C SER A 90 4.88 -4.93 -9.00
N LEU A 91 4.32 -4.63 -7.84
CA LEU A 91 4.87 -3.73 -6.82
C LEU A 91 5.21 -4.54 -5.57
N LEU A 92 6.42 -4.41 -5.06
CA LEU A 92 6.80 -4.89 -3.74
C LEU A 92 6.82 -3.72 -2.76
N ILE A 93 6.17 -3.91 -1.62
CA ILE A 93 6.09 -2.97 -0.52
C ILE A 93 6.84 -3.60 0.66
N ALA A 94 7.77 -2.87 1.26
CA ALA A 94 8.43 -3.26 2.50
C ALA A 94 7.92 -2.38 3.65
N TYR A 95 7.69 -3.03 4.79
CA TYR A 95 7.24 -2.37 6.01
C TYR A 95 8.37 -2.22 7.03
N ASN A 96 8.20 -1.30 7.97
CA ASN A 96 9.16 -1.08 9.06
C ASN A 96 9.35 -2.32 9.96
N SER A 97 8.37 -3.22 9.98
CA SER A 97 8.42 -4.52 10.67
C SER A 97 9.29 -5.56 9.96
N SER A 98 9.74 -5.27 8.72
CA SER A 98 10.39 -6.23 7.80
C SER A 98 9.42 -7.22 7.14
N ASN A 99 8.13 -6.99 7.28
CA ASN A 99 7.11 -7.68 6.50
C ASN A 99 7.07 -7.13 5.07
N LEU A 100 6.55 -7.90 4.13
CA LEU A 100 6.47 -7.53 2.73
C LEU A 100 5.06 -7.81 2.19
N ASP A 101 4.56 -6.92 1.33
CA ASP A 101 3.41 -7.17 0.48
C ASP A 101 3.80 -7.08 -0.99
N LEU A 102 3.36 -8.05 -1.77
CA LEU A 102 3.49 -8.07 -3.21
C LEU A 102 2.12 -7.81 -3.85
N ILE A 103 2.00 -6.71 -4.59
CA ILE A 103 0.83 -6.41 -5.42
C ILE A 103 1.12 -6.87 -6.84
N LYS A 104 0.27 -7.76 -7.37
CA LYS A 104 0.35 -8.25 -8.75
C LYS A 104 -1.05 -8.51 -9.28
N ASN A 105 -1.37 -7.91 -10.43
CA ASN A 105 -2.70 -8.02 -11.06
C ASN A 105 -3.87 -7.66 -10.11
N GLY A 106 -3.68 -6.67 -9.23
CA GLY A 106 -4.67 -6.25 -8.24
C GLY A 106 -4.78 -7.18 -7.01
N GLU A 107 -4.04 -8.29 -6.97
CA GLU A 107 -3.97 -9.19 -5.81
C GLU A 107 -2.81 -8.78 -4.90
N ILE A 108 -3.08 -8.73 -3.59
CA ILE A 108 -2.07 -8.48 -2.56
C ILE A 108 -1.71 -9.80 -1.90
N THR A 109 -0.43 -10.14 -1.94
CA THR A 109 0.12 -11.35 -1.30
C THR A 109 1.13 -10.96 -0.24
N ASN A 110 0.92 -11.39 1.00
CA ASN A 110 1.87 -11.14 2.09
C ASN A 110 3.03 -12.14 2.06
N ILE A 111 4.25 -11.64 2.23
CA ILE A 111 5.49 -12.43 2.34
C ILE A 111 6.14 -12.11 3.69
N SER A 112 5.76 -12.85 4.73
CA SER A 112 6.18 -12.62 6.12
C SER A 112 7.45 -13.37 6.54
N THR A 113 8.19 -13.95 5.61
CA THR A 113 9.33 -14.82 5.91
C THR A 113 10.43 -14.10 6.68
N ILE A 114 10.78 -12.85 6.32
CA ILE A 114 11.80 -12.07 7.03
C ILE A 114 11.30 -11.71 8.43
N PHE A 115 10.06 -11.22 8.52
CA PHE A 115 9.39 -10.87 9.78
C PHE A 115 9.43 -12.04 10.77
N ASN A 116 9.03 -13.24 10.32
CA ASN A 116 8.95 -14.46 11.13
C ASN A 116 10.29 -15.19 11.33
N SER A 117 11.38 -14.72 10.67
CA SER A 117 12.67 -15.39 10.77
C SER A 117 13.26 -15.32 12.19
N SER A 118 14.10 -16.31 12.54
CA SER A 118 14.85 -16.33 13.80
C SER A 118 16.17 -15.53 13.73
N ILE A 119 16.38 -14.74 12.68
CA ILE A 119 17.58 -13.91 12.52
C ILE A 119 17.69 -12.95 13.69
N ILE A 120 18.84 -12.99 14.37
CA ILE A 120 19.16 -12.10 15.49
C ILE A 120 19.79 -10.83 14.90
N GLY A 121 19.30 -9.67 15.29
CA GLY A 121 19.81 -8.36 14.85
C GLY A 121 18.76 -7.53 14.13
N ASP A 122 19.24 -6.51 13.44
CA ASP A 122 18.39 -5.58 12.71
C ASP A 122 17.88 -6.21 11.42
N LYS A 123 16.56 -6.40 11.33
CA LYS A 123 15.86 -6.92 10.15
C LYS A 123 15.33 -5.82 9.22
N SER A 124 15.53 -4.54 9.56
CA SER A 124 15.01 -3.42 8.78
C SER A 124 15.38 -3.54 7.31
N ILE A 125 14.41 -3.26 6.45
CA ILE A 125 14.62 -3.21 5.00
C ILE A 125 14.84 -1.76 4.62
N TYR A 126 16.04 -1.43 4.16
CA TYR A 126 16.46 -0.06 3.85
C TYR A 126 16.19 0.34 2.41
N SER A 127 16.29 -0.61 1.49
CA SER A 127 16.07 -0.36 0.08
C SER A 127 15.73 -1.64 -0.69
N LEU A 128 15.06 -1.46 -1.81
CA LEU A 128 14.68 -2.52 -2.73
C LEU A 128 15.24 -2.21 -4.12
N TYR A 129 15.79 -3.23 -4.79
CA TYR A 129 16.27 -3.13 -6.16
C TYR A 129 15.69 -4.25 -7.02
N SER A 130 14.99 -3.88 -8.10
CA SER A 130 14.34 -4.82 -9.01
C SER A 130 15.26 -5.19 -10.17
N HIS A 131 15.43 -6.49 -10.42
CA HIS A 131 16.15 -7.00 -11.58
C HIS A 131 15.56 -8.30 -12.09
N SER A 132 15.12 -8.32 -13.36
CA SER A 132 14.47 -9.47 -13.97
C SER A 132 13.26 -9.91 -13.14
N LYS A 133 13.18 -11.18 -12.73
CA LYS A 133 12.11 -11.73 -11.88
C LYS A 133 12.41 -11.63 -10.37
N TYR A 134 13.49 -10.99 -9.99
CA TYR A 134 13.90 -10.87 -8.60
C TYR A 134 13.85 -9.44 -8.12
N ILE A 135 13.54 -9.29 -6.83
CA ILE A 135 13.77 -8.03 -6.10
C ILE A 135 14.76 -8.34 -4.99
N TYR A 136 15.80 -7.53 -4.92
CA TYR A 136 16.86 -7.59 -3.92
C TYR A 136 16.55 -6.59 -2.83
N ALA A 137 16.44 -7.05 -1.58
CA ALA A 137 16.22 -6.22 -0.42
C ALA A 137 17.53 -6.07 0.36
N CYS A 138 17.99 -4.83 0.54
CA CYS A 138 19.09 -4.52 1.45
C CYS A 138 18.53 -4.45 2.87
N THR A 139 19.04 -5.32 3.74
CA THR A 139 18.59 -5.42 5.14
C THR A 139 19.73 -5.16 6.12
N GLY A 140 19.44 -4.96 7.39
CA GLY A 140 20.47 -4.78 8.43
C GLY A 140 21.36 -6.00 8.64
N PHE A 141 20.95 -7.18 8.19
CA PHE A 141 21.75 -8.42 8.29
C PHE A 141 22.36 -8.85 6.95
N GLY A 142 22.03 -8.22 5.83
CA GLY A 142 22.57 -8.59 4.53
C GLY A 142 21.60 -8.34 3.37
N ILE A 143 21.62 -9.22 2.37
CA ILE A 143 20.80 -9.09 1.16
C ILE A 143 19.84 -10.28 1.08
N VAL A 144 18.55 -9.97 0.90
CA VAL A 144 17.49 -10.97 0.68
C VAL A 144 17.03 -10.89 -0.77
N VAL A 145 16.89 -12.03 -1.43
CA VAL A 145 16.42 -12.16 -2.80
C VAL A 145 14.99 -12.69 -2.79
N ILE A 146 14.08 -11.91 -3.33
CA ILE A 146 12.64 -12.22 -3.43
C ILE A 146 12.34 -12.67 -4.88
N ASP A 147 11.75 -13.84 -5.06
CA ASP A 147 11.26 -14.32 -6.34
C ASP A 147 9.80 -13.86 -6.51
N ILE A 148 9.56 -12.97 -7.48
CA ILE A 148 8.25 -12.36 -7.73
C ILE A 148 7.26 -13.35 -8.36
N GLU A 149 7.75 -14.34 -9.11
CA GLU A 149 6.90 -15.36 -9.72
C GLU A 149 6.39 -16.35 -8.66
N ARG A 150 7.29 -16.79 -7.78
CA ARG A 150 6.97 -17.74 -6.71
C ARG A 150 6.37 -17.08 -5.47
N LYS A 151 6.47 -15.76 -5.38
CA LYS A 151 6.00 -14.97 -4.22
C LYS A 151 6.68 -15.41 -2.91
N GLU A 152 7.98 -15.70 -2.95
CA GLU A 152 8.73 -16.24 -1.81
C GLU A 152 10.17 -15.68 -1.75
N ILE A 153 10.81 -15.86 -0.60
CA ILE A 153 12.26 -15.63 -0.46
C ILE A 153 12.99 -16.78 -1.16
N LYS A 154 13.83 -16.44 -2.12
CA LYS A 154 14.66 -17.39 -2.84
C LYS A 154 15.99 -17.65 -2.13
N ASP A 155 16.70 -16.60 -1.74
CA ASP A 155 18.03 -16.64 -1.14
C ASP A 155 18.19 -15.55 -0.10
N THR A 156 19.11 -15.78 0.86
CA THR A 156 19.51 -14.80 1.85
C THR A 156 21.02 -14.82 2.02
N TYR A 157 21.68 -13.71 1.72
CA TYR A 157 23.11 -13.52 1.88
C TYR A 157 23.37 -12.75 3.17
N ILE A 158 23.65 -13.48 4.24
CA ILE A 158 23.94 -12.89 5.54
C ILE A 158 25.42 -12.43 5.54
N LEU A 159 25.63 -11.14 5.75
CA LEU A 159 26.95 -10.56 5.95
C LEU A 159 27.25 -10.64 7.46
N GLY A 160 27.69 -11.82 7.91
CA GLY A 160 28.11 -12.00 9.29
C GLY A 160 29.39 -11.25 9.58
N ASN A 161 29.49 -10.66 10.77
CA ASN A 161 30.79 -10.35 11.35
C ASN A 161 31.54 -11.69 11.54
N ASN A 162 32.45 -12.00 10.63
CA ASN A 162 33.48 -13.00 10.87
C ASN A 162 34.41 -12.44 11.95
N ASN A 163 33.95 -12.37 13.20
CA ASN A 163 34.82 -12.29 14.36
C ASN A 163 35.34 -13.71 14.64
N SER A 164 36.33 -14.15 13.89
CA SER A 164 37.25 -15.21 14.27
C SER A 164 38.42 -14.61 15.03
#